data_701de30184939a821d2b7724a7eee3a5
#
_entry.id   701de30184939a821d2b7724a7eee3a5
#
_cell.length_a   1.000
_cell.length_b   1.000
_cell.length_c   1.000
_cell.angle_alpha   90.00
_cell.angle_beta   90.00
_cell.angle_gamma   90.00
#
_symmetry.space_group_name_H-M   'P 1'
#
loop_
_entity.id
_entity.type
_entity.pdbx_description
1 polymer ?
#
loop_
_entity_poly.entity_id
_entity_poly.type
_entity_poly.pdbx_seq_one_letter_code
_entity_poly.pdbx_strand_id
1 'polypeptide(L)'
;MREGLTVAELVQKYTLDTAVSTYCVSACTLIFVAGSERVVKSGAELGFHRCRSLLWFNAWLYDDEYNTELARYLQSKGVSKAFADKVISVSSGAVWYPSFDQLFAGGVITASSPSDAEADGAS
;
A
#
# COMPACT_ATOMS: atom_id res chain seq x y z
N MET A 1 5.16 10.34 -5.92
CA MET A 1 4.21 9.30 -6.37
C MET A 1 4.54 8.74 -7.75
N ARG A 2 4.96 9.59 -8.69
CA ARG A 2 5.29 9.13 -10.04
C ARG A 2 6.38 8.06 -10.07
N GLU A 3 7.46 8.25 -9.33
CA GLU A 3 8.56 7.29 -9.29
C GLU A 3 8.12 5.97 -8.66
N GLY A 4 7.26 6.04 -7.62
CA GLY A 4 6.69 4.85 -7.03
C GLY A 4 5.85 4.04 -8.01
N LEU A 5 5.06 4.72 -8.85
CA LEU A 5 4.26 4.05 -9.87
C LEU A 5 5.12 3.44 -10.96
N THR A 6 6.23 4.08 -11.31
CA THR A 6 7.16 3.53 -12.30
C THR A 6 7.78 2.23 -11.80
N VAL A 7 8.22 2.20 -10.53
CA VAL A 7 8.76 0.98 -9.93
C VAL A 7 7.67 -0.09 -9.81
N ALA A 8 6.46 0.32 -9.42
CA ALA A 8 5.33 -0.61 -9.31
C ALA A 8 5.00 -1.28 -10.64
N GLU A 9 5.08 -0.53 -11.74
CA GLU A 9 4.88 -1.09 -13.08
C GLU A 9 5.91 -2.17 -13.40
N LEU A 10 7.16 -1.98 -12.99
CA LEU A 10 8.20 -2.98 -13.19
C LEU A 10 7.95 -4.22 -12.35
N VAL A 11 7.52 -4.04 -11.09
CA VAL A 11 7.15 -5.16 -10.22
C VAL A 11 6.06 -6.00 -10.87
N GLN A 12 5.03 -5.35 -11.39
CA GLN A 12 3.92 -6.03 -12.03
C GLN A 12 4.34 -6.70 -13.34
N LYS A 13 5.12 -6.00 -14.15
CA LYS A 13 5.58 -6.51 -15.44
C LYS A 13 6.37 -7.82 -15.29
N TYR A 14 7.21 -7.90 -14.27
CA TYR A 14 8.03 -9.08 -14.04
C TYR A 14 7.43 -10.04 -13.01
N THR A 15 6.19 -9.80 -12.58
CA THR A 15 5.46 -10.66 -11.65
C THR A 15 6.27 -10.94 -10.38
N LEU A 16 6.85 -9.88 -9.82
CA LEU A 16 7.68 -10.00 -8.62
C LEU A 16 6.83 -10.07 -7.36
N ASP A 17 7.38 -10.70 -6.33
CA ASP A 17 6.78 -10.71 -5.01
C ASP A 17 7.37 -9.57 -4.19
N THR A 18 6.59 -9.07 -3.22
CA THR A 18 7.04 -7.99 -2.36
C THR A 18 6.93 -8.38 -0.89
N ALA A 19 7.85 -7.82 -0.09
CA ALA A 19 7.86 -8.08 1.34
C ALA A 19 8.30 -6.82 2.10
N VAL A 20 7.74 -6.64 3.29
CA VAL A 20 8.13 -5.55 4.21
C VAL A 20 8.78 -6.17 5.43
N SER A 21 10.02 -5.78 5.70
CA SER A 21 10.79 -6.31 6.84
C SER A 21 10.81 -5.39 8.04
N THR A 22 10.73 -4.08 7.83
CA THR A 22 10.75 -3.09 8.89
C THR A 22 9.53 -2.19 8.83
N TYR A 23 9.47 -1.29 7.85
CA TYR A 23 8.27 -0.49 7.64
C TYR A 23 8.19 -0.02 6.19
N CYS A 24 6.99 0.34 5.77
CA CYS A 24 6.73 0.82 4.42
C CYS A 24 5.56 1.80 4.50
N VAL A 25 5.79 3.04 4.12
CA VAL A 25 4.81 4.12 4.24
C VAL A 25 4.79 4.93 2.96
N SER A 26 3.63 5.49 2.60
CA SER A 26 3.47 6.40 1.48
C SER A 26 3.76 5.71 0.13
N ALA A 27 4.66 6.24 -0.68
CA ALA A 27 4.96 5.71 -2.01
C ALA A 27 5.39 4.24 -1.98
N CYS A 28 6.03 3.81 -0.91
CA CYS A 28 6.44 2.42 -0.71
C CYS A 28 5.24 1.47 -0.77
N THR A 29 4.08 1.89 -0.26
CA THR A 29 2.87 1.03 -0.28
C THR A 29 2.39 0.77 -1.69
N LEU A 30 2.58 1.71 -2.60
CA LEU A 30 2.19 1.55 -4.01
C LEU A 30 3.01 0.45 -4.67
N ILE A 31 4.29 0.40 -4.35
CA ILE A 31 5.19 -0.63 -4.87
C ILE A 31 4.82 -1.98 -4.25
N PHE A 32 4.58 -1.99 -2.95
CA PHE A 32 4.26 -3.21 -2.21
C PHE A 32 3.00 -3.90 -2.78
N VAL A 33 1.92 -3.14 -3.00
CA VAL A 33 0.67 -3.73 -3.49
C VAL A 33 0.73 -4.18 -4.94
N ALA A 34 1.78 -3.82 -5.67
CA ALA A 34 1.99 -4.30 -7.03
C ALA A 34 2.55 -5.72 -7.06
N GLY A 35 3.03 -6.25 -5.95
CA GLY A 35 3.57 -7.60 -5.88
C GLY A 35 2.50 -8.68 -6.07
N SER A 36 2.90 -9.81 -6.65
CA SER A 36 2.04 -10.98 -6.81
C SER A 36 1.72 -11.61 -5.46
N GLU A 37 2.76 -11.97 -4.70
CA GLU A 37 2.64 -12.35 -3.31
C GLU A 37 3.12 -11.18 -2.48
N ARG A 38 2.39 -10.84 -1.43
CA ARG A 38 2.67 -9.67 -0.60
C ARG A 38 2.69 -10.09 0.85
N VAL A 39 3.86 -9.97 1.48
CA VAL A 39 4.04 -10.41 2.86
C VAL A 39 4.60 -9.29 3.73
N VAL A 40 4.12 -9.24 4.97
CA VAL A 40 4.62 -8.34 6.00
C VAL A 40 5.21 -9.22 7.10
N LYS A 41 6.50 -9.06 7.36
CA LYS A 41 7.20 -9.83 8.37
C LYS A 41 6.74 -9.44 9.77
N SER A 42 6.90 -10.35 10.72
CA SER A 42 6.58 -10.08 12.11
C SER A 42 7.34 -8.84 12.61
N GLY A 43 6.63 -7.92 13.25
CA GLY A 43 7.21 -6.68 13.74
C GLY A 43 7.33 -5.56 12.72
N ALA A 44 7.06 -5.85 11.45
CA ALA A 44 7.07 -4.82 10.41
C ALA A 44 5.74 -4.07 10.37
N GLU A 45 5.77 -2.85 9.87
CA GLU A 45 4.59 -2.00 9.79
C GLU A 45 4.37 -1.48 8.37
N LEU A 46 3.12 -1.39 7.99
CA LEU A 46 2.69 -0.84 6.73
C LEU A 46 1.76 0.33 7.04
N GLY A 47 2.12 1.52 6.57
CA GLY A 47 1.38 2.73 6.91
C GLY A 47 0.77 3.40 5.70
N PHE A 48 -0.43 3.90 5.89
CA PHE A 48 -1.22 4.54 4.81
C PHE A 48 -1.69 5.92 5.22
N HIS A 49 -1.77 6.80 4.24
CA HIS A 49 -2.42 8.08 4.40
C HIS A 49 -2.93 8.53 3.04
N ARG A 50 -3.82 9.52 3.04
CA ARG A 50 -4.33 10.04 1.79
C ARG A 50 -3.20 10.68 0.99
N CYS A 51 -3.33 10.62 -0.33
CA CYS A 51 -2.35 11.21 -1.22
C CYS A 51 -2.37 12.74 -1.09
N ARG A 52 -1.18 13.33 -1.00
CA ARG A 52 -1.02 14.77 -0.94
C ARG A 52 -0.27 15.22 -2.18
N SER A 53 -0.77 16.24 -2.83
CA SER A 53 -0.08 16.83 -3.95
C SER A 53 1.25 17.43 -3.51
N LEU A 54 2.29 17.24 -4.30
CA LEU A 54 3.58 17.85 -4.06
C LEU A 54 3.66 19.26 -4.65
N LEU A 55 2.64 19.67 -5.38
CA LEU A 55 2.56 21.01 -5.95
C LEU A 55 1.93 21.95 -4.93
N TRP A 56 2.75 22.61 -4.15
CA TRP A 56 2.31 23.38 -2.99
C TRP A 56 1.20 24.36 -3.26
N PHE A 57 1.28 25.04 -4.40
CA PHE A 57 0.30 26.07 -4.75
C PHE A 57 -1.01 25.50 -5.26
N ASN A 58 -1.03 24.20 -5.60
CA ASN A 58 -2.23 23.49 -6.08
C ASN A 58 -2.59 22.27 -5.24
N ALA A 59 -1.95 22.11 -4.09
CA ALA A 59 -2.10 20.91 -3.29
C ALA A 59 -3.56 20.59 -2.98
N TRP A 60 -4.34 21.60 -2.61
CA TRP A 60 -5.74 21.41 -2.25
C TRP A 60 -6.66 21.17 -3.47
N LEU A 61 -6.23 21.61 -4.66
CA LEU A 61 -7.01 21.41 -5.89
C LEU A 61 -6.90 19.97 -6.42
N TYR A 62 -5.72 19.38 -6.30
CA TYR A 62 -5.46 18.06 -6.85
C TYR A 62 -5.64 16.93 -5.86
N ASP A 63 -5.84 17.25 -4.59
CA ASP A 63 -5.90 16.24 -3.54
C ASP A 63 -7.01 15.22 -3.79
N ASP A 64 -8.23 15.65 -4.10
CA ASP A 64 -9.36 14.74 -4.35
C ASP A 64 -9.14 13.89 -5.60
N GLU A 65 -8.57 14.48 -6.63
CA GLU A 65 -8.29 13.75 -7.87
C GLU A 65 -7.24 12.67 -7.63
N TYR A 66 -6.15 13.00 -6.96
CA TYR A 66 -5.11 12.02 -6.65
C TYR A 66 -5.64 10.93 -5.72
N ASN A 67 -6.50 11.26 -4.79
CA ASN A 67 -7.08 10.28 -3.89
C ASN A 67 -8.05 9.34 -4.59
N THR A 68 -8.81 9.85 -5.55
CA THR A 68 -9.65 9.01 -6.40
C THR A 68 -8.80 8.03 -7.20
N GLU A 69 -7.70 8.51 -7.75
CA GLU A 69 -6.77 7.68 -8.49
C GLU A 69 -6.09 6.66 -7.59
N LEU A 70 -5.72 7.06 -6.38
CA LEU A 70 -5.12 6.16 -5.39
C LEU A 70 -6.09 5.03 -5.05
N ALA A 71 -7.34 5.35 -4.78
CA ALA A 71 -8.35 4.34 -4.46
C ALA A 71 -8.54 3.35 -5.63
N ARG A 72 -8.58 3.86 -6.85
CA ARG A 72 -8.69 3.00 -8.04
C ARG A 72 -7.48 2.10 -8.18
N TYR A 73 -6.29 2.66 -7.99
CA TYR A 73 -5.05 1.91 -8.09
C TYR A 73 -5.04 0.76 -7.08
N LEU A 74 -5.36 1.05 -5.81
CA LEU A 74 -5.39 0.02 -4.77
C LEU A 74 -6.39 -1.08 -5.14
N GLN A 75 -7.58 -0.72 -5.59
CA GLN A 75 -8.60 -1.70 -5.97
C GLN A 75 -8.15 -2.53 -7.17
N SER A 76 -7.41 -1.93 -8.10
CA SER A 76 -6.87 -2.67 -9.26
C SER A 76 -5.85 -3.72 -8.85
N LYS A 77 -5.26 -3.59 -7.65
CA LYS A 77 -4.31 -4.55 -7.10
C LYS A 77 -4.97 -5.56 -6.15
N GLY A 78 -6.29 -5.58 -6.09
CA GLY A 78 -7.02 -6.53 -5.25
C GLY A 78 -7.36 -6.02 -3.86
N VAL A 79 -7.03 -4.77 -3.56
CA VAL A 79 -7.39 -4.17 -2.27
C VAL A 79 -8.89 -3.88 -2.27
N SER A 80 -9.57 -4.16 -1.16
CA SER A 80 -11.01 -3.96 -1.07
C SER A 80 -11.37 -2.48 -1.13
N LYS A 81 -12.60 -2.20 -1.60
CA LYS A 81 -13.10 -0.81 -1.65
C LYS A 81 -13.13 -0.20 -0.25
N ALA A 82 -13.54 -0.97 0.76
CA ALA A 82 -13.61 -0.48 2.13
C ALA A 82 -12.23 -0.06 2.64
N PHE A 83 -11.20 -0.86 2.36
CA PHE A 83 -9.83 -0.52 2.75
C PHE A 83 -9.34 0.73 2.01
N ALA A 84 -9.56 0.77 0.69
CA ALA A 84 -9.14 1.91 -0.12
C ALA A 84 -9.83 3.20 0.35
N ASP A 85 -11.13 3.14 0.65
CA ASP A 85 -11.89 4.28 1.18
C ASP A 85 -11.31 4.75 2.52
N LYS A 86 -10.91 3.82 3.37
CA LYS A 86 -10.28 4.16 4.65
C LYS A 86 -8.95 4.88 4.44
N VAL A 87 -8.15 4.42 3.50
CA VAL A 87 -6.85 5.04 3.19
C VAL A 87 -7.02 6.51 2.81
N ILE A 88 -7.95 6.79 1.91
CA ILE A 88 -8.15 8.17 1.44
C ILE A 88 -8.87 9.05 2.47
N SER A 89 -9.40 8.44 3.53
CA SER A 89 -10.03 9.19 4.62
C SER A 89 -9.02 9.63 5.69
N VAL A 90 -7.82 9.07 5.67
CA VAL A 90 -6.77 9.41 6.65
C VAL A 90 -6.25 10.81 6.36
N SER A 91 -6.22 11.66 7.39
CA SER A 91 -5.78 13.04 7.23
C SER A 91 -4.33 13.08 6.75
N SER A 92 -3.98 14.08 5.95
CA SER A 92 -2.64 14.19 5.37
C SER A 92 -1.53 14.38 6.42
N GLY A 93 -1.89 14.77 7.63
CA GLY A 93 -0.93 14.90 8.73
C GLY A 93 -0.82 13.66 9.60
N ALA A 94 -1.53 12.59 9.26
CA ALA A 94 -1.57 11.36 10.05
C ALA A 94 -1.20 10.17 9.18
N VAL A 95 -0.83 9.07 9.82
CA VAL A 95 -0.56 7.79 9.14
C VAL A 95 -1.36 6.72 9.85
N TRP A 96 -2.07 5.92 9.08
CA TRP A 96 -2.82 4.79 9.60
C TRP A 96 -2.00 3.51 9.44
N TYR A 97 -1.76 2.83 10.56
CA TYR A 97 -1.04 1.55 10.58
C TYR A 97 -2.06 0.44 10.86
N PRO A 98 -2.64 -0.17 9.81
CA PRO A 98 -3.61 -1.24 10.02
C PRO A 98 -2.97 -2.44 10.70
N SER A 99 -3.78 -3.19 11.45
CA SER A 99 -3.33 -4.46 12.02
C SER A 99 -3.10 -5.48 10.92
N PHE A 100 -2.40 -6.55 11.24
CA PHE A 100 -2.17 -7.64 10.30
C PHE A 100 -3.51 -8.19 9.77
N ASP A 101 -4.49 -8.38 10.65
CA ASP A 101 -5.81 -8.88 10.25
C ASP A 101 -6.52 -7.92 9.29
N GLN A 102 -6.41 -6.62 9.54
CA GLN A 102 -6.98 -5.61 8.65
C GLN A 102 -6.33 -5.64 7.26
N LEU A 103 -5.01 -5.81 7.23
CA LEU A 103 -4.28 -5.89 5.97
C LEU A 103 -4.70 -7.12 5.17
N PHE A 104 -4.83 -8.25 5.82
CA PHE A 104 -5.25 -9.48 5.16
C PHE A 104 -6.70 -9.39 4.68
N ALA A 105 -7.61 -8.96 5.56
CA ALA A 105 -9.02 -8.81 5.21
C ALA A 105 -9.24 -7.80 4.09
N GLY A 106 -8.41 -6.77 4.04
CA GLY A 106 -8.47 -5.74 3.00
C GLY A 106 -7.83 -6.14 1.67
N GLY A 107 -7.21 -7.32 1.61
CA GLY A 107 -6.56 -7.79 0.39
C GLY A 107 -5.21 -7.15 0.11
N VAL A 108 -4.61 -6.50 1.10
CA VAL A 108 -3.31 -5.83 0.95
C VAL A 108 -2.18 -6.85 1.00
N ILE A 109 -2.31 -7.85 1.87
CA ILE A 109 -1.32 -8.92 2.01
C ILE A 109 -1.95 -10.26 1.65
N THR A 110 -1.11 -11.22 1.26
CA THR A 110 -1.56 -12.53 0.79
C THR A 110 -1.35 -13.65 1.81
N ALA A 111 -0.53 -13.43 2.84
CA ALA A 111 -0.33 -14.39 3.92
C ALA A 111 -1.32 -14.10 5.05
N SER A 112 -1.90 -15.14 5.63
CA SER A 112 -2.95 -15.02 6.64
C SER A 112 -2.43 -14.72 8.06
N SER A 113 -1.13 -14.89 8.30
CA SER A 113 -0.53 -14.57 9.59
C SER A 113 0.96 -14.23 9.42
N PRO A 114 1.56 -13.50 10.37
CA PRO A 114 2.99 -13.21 10.31
C PRO A 114 3.85 -14.48 10.33
N SER A 115 3.40 -15.52 11.03
CA SER A 115 4.10 -16.81 11.06
C SER A 115 4.18 -17.44 9.67
N ASP A 116 3.09 -17.38 8.91
CA ASP A 116 3.05 -17.91 7.55
C ASP A 116 3.98 -17.08 6.65
N ALA A 117 3.96 -15.76 6.80
CA ALA A 117 4.81 -14.87 6.03
C ALA A 117 6.30 -15.14 6.32
N GLU A 118 6.65 -15.37 7.58
CA GLU A 118 8.03 -15.67 7.98
C GLU A 118 8.49 -17.02 7.47
N ALA A 119 7.62 -18.01 7.48
CA ALA A 119 7.94 -19.33 6.93
C ALA A 119 8.28 -19.23 5.45
N ASP A 120 7.48 -18.49 4.69
CA ASP A 120 7.73 -18.28 3.27
C ASP A 120 9.01 -17.47 3.06
N GLY A 121 9.23 -16.47 3.88
CA GLY A 121 10.40 -15.62 3.78
C GLY A 121 11.70 -16.28 4.21
N ALA A 122 11.64 -17.34 4.97
CA ALA A 122 12.81 -18.06 5.45
C ALA A 122 13.43 -18.97 4.38
N SER A 123 12.69 -19.26 3.34
CA SER A 123 13.15 -20.13 2.26
C SER A 123 14.11 -19.51 1.25
#